data_290a3ca9a8ee91438d47b2de6d6d9fed
#
_entry.id   290a3ca9a8ee91438d47b2de6d6d9fed
#
_cell.length_a   1.000
_cell.length_b   1.000
_cell.length_c   1.000
_cell.angle_alpha   90.00
_cell.angle_beta   90.00
_cell.angle_gamma   90.00
#
_symmetry.space_group_name_H-M   'P 1'
#
loop_
_entity.id
_entity.type
_entity.pdbx_description
1 polymer ?
#
loop_
_entity_poly.entity_id
_entity_poly.type
_entity_poly.pdbx_seq_one_letter_code
_entity_poly.pdbx_strand_id
1 'polypeptide(L)'
;MKQLSSPLQQYWPTVVERLPAAISESSLSVQAKSVLTFSDFVRDSIIAHPEWLAELESTPPLADEWQHYANWLQQALADVSDENTLMRELRLFRRRIMVRIAWAQTLSLVTEESILQQLSHLAETLIVAARDWLYAACCREWGTPCNPEGVAQPLLILGMGKLGGGELNFSSDIDLIFAWPEHGSTQGGRRELDNAQFFTRMGQRLIKVLDQPTMDGFVYRVDMRLRPFGDSGPLVLSFSALEDYYQEQGRDWERYAMVKARIMGDADSTYVNELRAMLRPFVFRRYIDFSVIQSLRNMKGMIAREVRRRGLKDNIKLGAGGIREIEFIVQVFQLIRGGREPSLQSRSLLPTLSAINALHLLSDTDAEQLRAAYLYLRRLENLLQSINDEQTQTLPGDELNR
;
A
#
# COMPACT_ATOMS: atom_id res chain seq x y z
N MET A 1 10.02 35.87 -12.12
CA MET A 1 9.39 35.41 -10.87
C MET A 1 8.10 34.67 -11.24
N LYS A 2 8.02 33.34 -11.02
CA LYS A 2 6.76 32.63 -11.21
C LYS A 2 5.81 33.07 -10.08
N GLN A 3 4.64 33.60 -10.43
CA GLN A 3 3.58 33.91 -9.47
C GLN A 3 2.75 32.63 -9.20
N LEU A 4 2.06 32.58 -8.05
CA LEU A 4 1.03 31.58 -7.80
C LEU A 4 0.02 31.56 -8.94
N SER A 5 -0.49 30.38 -9.31
CA SER A 5 -1.60 30.29 -10.27
C SER A 5 -2.83 31.05 -9.74
N SER A 6 -3.64 31.60 -10.63
CA SER A 6 -4.79 32.46 -10.28
C SER A 6 -5.73 31.83 -9.23
N PRO A 7 -6.09 30.52 -9.29
CA PRO A 7 -6.90 29.92 -8.24
C PRO A 7 -6.20 29.90 -6.87
N LEU A 8 -4.92 29.57 -6.80
CA LEU A 8 -4.19 29.52 -5.54
C LEU A 8 -4.00 30.90 -4.90
N GLN A 9 -3.92 31.97 -5.71
CA GLN A 9 -3.81 33.34 -5.19
C GLN A 9 -5.01 33.75 -4.33
N GLN A 10 -6.20 33.25 -4.62
CA GLN A 10 -7.41 33.58 -3.87
C GLN A 10 -7.42 32.97 -2.46
N TYR A 11 -6.81 31.79 -2.30
CA TYR A 11 -6.77 31.07 -1.01
C TYR A 11 -5.56 31.45 -0.15
N TRP A 12 -4.51 32.01 -0.73
CA TRP A 12 -3.28 32.31 -0.02
C TRP A 12 -3.46 33.19 1.25
N PRO A 13 -4.29 34.24 1.27
CA PRO A 13 -4.53 35.05 2.48
C PRO A 13 -5.02 34.21 3.66
N THR A 14 -5.94 33.27 3.42
CA THR A 14 -6.48 32.37 4.46
C THR A 14 -5.40 31.41 5.00
N VAL A 15 -4.46 31.00 4.13
CA VAL A 15 -3.32 30.16 4.54
C VAL A 15 -2.37 30.95 5.45
N VAL A 16 -2.06 32.20 5.08
CA VAL A 16 -1.14 33.04 5.87
C VAL A 16 -1.63 33.26 7.30
N GLU A 17 -2.94 33.47 7.48
CA GLU A 17 -3.55 33.65 8.80
C GLU A 17 -3.36 32.45 9.75
N ARG A 18 -3.14 31.25 9.18
CA ARG A 18 -2.94 30.00 9.94
C ARG A 18 -1.47 29.68 10.19
N LEU A 19 -0.54 30.35 9.52
CA LEU A 19 0.89 30.06 9.68
C LEU A 19 1.38 30.51 11.06
N PRO A 20 2.23 29.72 11.74
CA PRO A 20 2.82 30.11 13.01
C PRO A 20 3.80 31.26 12.80
N ALA A 21 3.99 32.08 13.83
CA ALA A 21 4.92 33.24 13.79
C ALA A 21 6.37 32.84 13.43
N ALA A 22 6.73 31.56 13.61
CA ALA A 22 8.04 31.04 13.21
C ALA A 22 8.26 30.99 11.70
N ILE A 23 7.16 31.03 10.90
CA ILE A 23 7.21 31.00 9.44
C ILE A 23 6.85 32.38 8.91
N SER A 24 7.87 33.13 8.46
CA SER A 24 7.64 34.44 7.85
C SER A 24 7.17 34.29 6.40
N GLU A 25 6.07 34.93 6.05
CA GLU A 25 5.55 34.93 4.69
C GLU A 25 6.59 35.41 3.65
N SER A 26 7.40 36.40 4.01
CA SER A 26 8.42 36.98 3.14
C SER A 26 9.59 36.03 2.84
N SER A 27 9.79 35.00 3.66
CA SER A 27 10.85 33.99 3.46
C SER A 27 10.39 32.81 2.61
N LEU A 28 9.07 32.64 2.38
CA LEU A 28 8.52 31.52 1.63
C LEU A 28 8.77 31.64 0.14
N SER A 29 9.30 30.57 -0.46
CA SER A 29 9.37 30.43 -1.91
C SER A 29 7.97 30.34 -2.53
N VAL A 30 7.86 30.67 -3.84
CA VAL A 30 6.59 30.47 -4.58
C VAL A 30 6.16 29.02 -4.58
N GLN A 31 7.11 28.09 -4.59
CA GLN A 31 6.87 26.66 -4.52
C GLN A 31 6.25 26.27 -3.18
N ALA A 32 6.83 26.73 -2.06
CA ALA A 32 6.28 26.54 -0.73
C ALA A 32 4.83 27.08 -0.63
N LYS A 33 4.62 28.31 -1.07
CA LYS A 33 3.27 28.92 -1.11
C LYS A 33 2.28 28.06 -1.90
N SER A 34 2.68 27.53 -3.06
CA SER A 34 1.82 26.66 -3.88
C SER A 34 1.41 25.38 -3.15
N VAL A 35 2.35 24.68 -2.52
CA VAL A 35 2.08 23.43 -1.81
C VAL A 35 1.23 23.66 -0.57
N LEU A 36 1.58 24.68 0.25
CA LEU A 36 0.84 25.02 1.47
C LEU A 36 -0.60 25.48 1.20
N THR A 37 -0.84 26.05 0.00
CA THR A 37 -2.20 26.43 -0.43
C THR A 37 -2.98 25.22 -0.94
N PHE A 38 -2.30 24.29 -1.64
CA PHE A 38 -2.95 23.15 -2.27
C PHE A 38 -3.32 22.06 -1.26
N SER A 39 -2.42 21.74 -0.32
CA SER A 39 -2.58 20.59 0.59
C SER A 39 -2.73 21.06 2.04
N ASP A 40 -3.92 20.85 2.59
CA ASP A 40 -4.21 21.06 4.02
C ASP A 40 -3.38 20.11 4.88
N PHE A 41 -3.21 18.86 4.42
CA PHE A 41 -2.38 17.87 5.11
C PHE A 41 -0.92 18.34 5.25
N VAL A 42 -0.31 18.85 4.17
CA VAL A 42 1.07 19.37 4.22
C VAL A 42 1.12 20.62 5.10
N ARG A 43 0.19 21.55 4.92
CA ARG A 43 0.12 22.79 5.71
C ARG A 43 0.03 22.50 7.20
N ASP A 44 -0.91 21.67 7.62
CA ASP A 44 -1.13 21.36 9.04
C ASP A 44 0.05 20.57 9.63
N SER A 45 0.72 19.75 8.83
CA SER A 45 1.96 19.07 9.23
C SER A 45 3.13 20.05 9.42
N ILE A 46 3.29 21.04 8.53
CA ILE A 46 4.31 22.08 8.64
C ILE A 46 4.02 23.05 9.80
N ILE A 47 2.74 23.33 10.09
CA ILE A 47 2.36 24.11 11.27
C ILE A 47 2.79 23.40 12.56
N ALA A 48 2.60 22.09 12.63
CA ALA A 48 3.01 21.27 13.77
C ALA A 48 4.53 21.07 13.85
N HIS A 49 5.23 21.06 12.71
CA HIS A 49 6.66 20.78 12.56
C HIS A 49 7.32 21.79 11.60
N PRO A 50 7.53 23.05 12.02
CA PRO A 50 8.05 24.11 11.13
C PRO A 50 9.44 23.81 10.55
N GLU A 51 10.25 23.01 11.26
CA GLU A 51 11.58 22.58 10.83
C GLU A 51 11.56 21.78 9.53
N TRP A 52 10.47 21.08 9.22
CA TRP A 52 10.35 20.30 7.98
C TRP A 52 10.29 21.18 6.73
N LEU A 53 9.80 22.41 6.85
CA LEU A 53 9.80 23.34 5.72
C LEU A 53 11.22 23.72 5.29
N ALA A 54 12.07 24.04 6.23
CA ALA A 54 13.48 24.36 5.95
C ALA A 54 14.22 23.15 5.34
N GLU A 55 13.90 21.94 5.81
CA GLU A 55 14.43 20.70 5.24
C GLU A 55 13.97 20.52 3.77
N LEU A 56 12.68 20.71 3.46
CA LEU A 56 12.12 20.54 2.12
C LEU A 56 12.70 21.55 1.11
N GLU A 57 12.95 22.78 1.54
CA GLU A 57 13.53 23.82 0.68
C GLU A 57 15.04 23.62 0.48
N SER A 58 15.78 23.13 1.49
CA SER A 58 17.23 22.89 1.38
C SER A 58 17.57 21.54 0.73
N THR A 59 16.75 20.53 0.96
CA THR A 59 16.95 19.17 0.47
C THR A 59 15.66 18.63 -0.17
N PRO A 60 15.39 19.03 -1.43
CA PRO A 60 14.18 18.58 -2.14
C PRO A 60 14.11 17.07 -2.25
N PRO A 61 12.89 16.46 -2.20
CA PRO A 61 12.71 15.03 -2.34
C PRO A 61 13.22 14.49 -3.68
N LEU A 62 13.84 13.31 -3.66
CA LEU A 62 14.42 12.63 -4.81
C LEU A 62 13.59 11.40 -5.21
N ALA A 63 13.76 10.95 -6.45
CA ALA A 63 13.01 9.83 -7.02
C ALA A 63 13.30 8.48 -6.33
N ASP A 64 14.48 8.29 -5.83
CA ASP A 64 15.01 7.06 -5.21
C ASP A 64 15.14 7.16 -3.67
N GLU A 65 14.58 8.17 -3.06
CA GLU A 65 14.65 8.44 -1.62
C GLU A 65 14.13 7.26 -0.75
N TRP A 66 13.23 6.45 -1.31
CA TRP A 66 12.70 5.26 -0.66
C TRP A 66 13.77 4.23 -0.25
N GLN A 67 14.94 4.24 -0.90
CA GLN A 67 16.06 3.36 -0.56
C GLN A 67 16.62 3.64 0.85
N HIS A 68 16.36 4.81 1.39
CA HIS A 68 16.81 5.24 2.71
C HIS A 68 15.79 5.05 3.83
N TYR A 69 14.50 4.78 3.50
CA TYR A 69 13.42 4.73 4.48
C TYR A 69 13.67 3.73 5.61
N ALA A 70 14.17 2.54 5.30
CA ALA A 70 14.47 1.52 6.30
C ALA A 70 15.53 2.00 7.30
N ASN A 71 16.62 2.61 6.81
CA ASN A 71 17.69 3.14 7.67
C ASN A 71 17.20 4.32 8.52
N TRP A 72 16.44 5.23 7.94
CA TRP A 72 15.90 6.37 8.68
C TRP A 72 14.91 5.94 9.76
N LEU A 73 14.03 4.98 9.45
CA LEU A 73 13.11 4.45 10.44
C LEU A 73 13.83 3.67 11.53
N GLN A 74 14.84 2.87 11.19
CA GLN A 74 15.66 2.17 12.18
C GLN A 74 16.32 3.14 13.18
N GLN A 75 16.82 4.27 12.69
CA GLN A 75 17.38 5.33 13.56
C GLN A 75 16.29 5.95 14.46
N ALA A 76 15.11 6.24 13.92
CA ALA A 76 14.00 6.77 14.69
C ALA A 76 13.50 5.81 15.78
N LEU A 77 13.62 4.51 15.55
CA LEU A 77 13.20 3.47 16.51
C LEU A 77 14.29 3.00 17.46
N ALA A 78 15.51 3.53 17.40
CA ALA A 78 16.67 3.03 18.16
C ALA A 78 16.44 3.01 19.69
N ASP A 79 15.76 4.03 20.22
CA ASP A 79 15.51 4.19 21.65
C ASP A 79 14.08 3.77 22.08
N VAL A 80 13.31 3.15 21.16
CA VAL A 80 11.93 2.75 21.42
C VAL A 80 11.89 1.48 22.27
N SER A 81 11.37 1.61 23.50
CA SER A 81 11.33 0.52 24.48
C SER A 81 9.91 -0.03 24.76
N ASP A 82 8.86 0.69 24.39
CA ASP A 82 7.47 0.33 24.63
C ASP A 82 6.57 0.56 23.40
N GLU A 83 5.40 -0.09 23.41
CA GLU A 83 4.46 -0.08 22.27
C GLU A 83 3.85 1.31 22.00
N ASN A 84 3.63 2.13 23.03
CA ASN A 84 3.06 3.46 22.82
C ASN A 84 4.05 4.38 22.12
N THR A 85 5.31 4.31 22.52
CA THR A 85 6.41 5.03 21.86
C THR A 85 6.60 4.53 20.42
N LEU A 86 6.52 3.21 20.18
CA LEU A 86 6.53 2.64 18.83
C LEU A 86 5.41 3.24 17.97
N MET A 87 4.19 3.22 18.49
CA MET A 87 3.01 3.76 17.78
C MET A 87 3.20 5.24 17.40
N ARG A 88 3.77 6.04 18.29
CA ARG A 88 4.05 7.46 18.05
C ARG A 88 5.10 7.64 16.96
N GLU A 89 6.25 6.99 17.09
CA GLU A 89 7.37 7.16 16.15
C GLU A 89 7.02 6.70 14.73
N LEU A 90 6.28 5.60 14.58
CA LEU A 90 5.78 5.14 13.28
C LEU A 90 4.88 6.19 12.61
N ARG A 91 4.00 6.86 13.37
CA ARG A 91 3.08 7.89 12.86
C ARG A 91 3.82 9.16 12.46
N LEU A 92 4.75 9.62 13.29
CA LEU A 92 5.59 10.78 12.97
C LEU A 92 6.45 10.53 11.74
N PHE A 93 7.07 9.35 11.66
CA PHE A 93 7.86 8.97 10.48
C PHE A 93 7.00 8.93 9.22
N ARG A 94 5.84 8.24 9.26
CA ARG A 94 4.89 8.24 8.13
C ARG A 94 4.54 9.67 7.71
N ARG A 95 4.11 10.50 8.65
CA ARG A 95 3.69 11.88 8.36
C ARG A 95 4.79 12.67 7.68
N ARG A 96 6.03 12.61 8.19
CA ARG A 96 7.17 13.30 7.59
C ARG A 96 7.44 12.86 6.15
N ILE A 97 7.48 11.56 5.90
CA ILE A 97 7.71 11.05 4.55
C ILE A 97 6.54 11.37 3.61
N MET A 98 5.29 11.25 4.07
CA MET A 98 4.11 11.62 3.29
C MET A 98 4.11 13.10 2.89
N VAL A 99 4.57 14.00 3.78
CA VAL A 99 4.77 15.42 3.46
C VAL A 99 5.79 15.59 2.34
N ARG A 100 6.92 14.88 2.38
CA ARG A 100 7.95 14.90 1.32
C ARG A 100 7.39 14.39 -0.01
N ILE A 101 6.64 13.30 -0.01
CA ILE A 101 6.00 12.74 -1.21
C ILE A 101 4.96 13.72 -1.79
N ALA A 102 4.09 14.30 -0.97
CA ALA A 102 3.10 15.29 -1.40
C ALA A 102 3.76 16.55 -1.99
N TRP A 103 4.87 17.00 -1.38
CA TRP A 103 5.68 18.11 -1.89
C TRP A 103 6.24 17.80 -3.27
N ALA A 104 6.88 16.63 -3.43
CA ALA A 104 7.45 16.20 -4.70
C ALA A 104 6.40 16.08 -5.80
N GLN A 105 5.23 15.53 -5.48
CA GLN A 105 4.14 15.31 -6.42
C GLN A 105 3.49 16.64 -6.86
N THR A 106 3.18 17.51 -5.91
CA THR A 106 2.56 18.82 -6.20
C THR A 106 3.45 19.68 -7.10
N LEU A 107 4.75 19.67 -6.84
CA LEU A 107 5.75 20.41 -7.61
C LEU A 107 6.24 19.67 -8.86
N SER A 108 5.79 18.43 -9.09
CA SER A 108 6.24 17.56 -10.20
C SER A 108 7.77 17.39 -10.23
N LEU A 109 8.38 17.18 -9.07
CA LEU A 109 9.84 16.98 -8.95
C LEU A 109 10.27 15.59 -9.40
N VAL A 110 9.36 14.61 -9.32
CA VAL A 110 9.61 13.21 -9.69
C VAL A 110 8.46 12.67 -10.53
N THR A 111 8.67 11.52 -11.17
CA THR A 111 7.65 10.86 -12.00
C THR A 111 6.55 10.23 -11.13
N GLU A 112 5.36 10.01 -11.71
CA GLU A 112 4.26 9.34 -11.00
C GLU A 112 4.63 7.90 -10.60
N GLU A 113 5.39 7.19 -11.44
CA GLU A 113 5.91 5.86 -11.11
C GLU A 113 6.77 5.87 -9.84
N SER A 114 7.63 6.88 -9.70
CA SER A 114 8.42 7.08 -8.48
C SER A 114 7.54 7.37 -7.26
N ILE A 115 6.49 8.18 -7.40
CA ILE A 115 5.53 8.45 -6.32
C ILE A 115 4.87 7.15 -5.82
N LEU A 116 4.36 6.32 -6.75
CA LEU A 116 3.73 5.04 -6.41
C LEU A 116 4.70 4.10 -5.69
N GLN A 117 5.95 4.08 -6.15
CA GLN A 117 7.03 3.30 -5.58
C GLN A 117 7.37 3.77 -4.16
N GLN A 118 7.55 5.07 -3.96
CA GLN A 118 7.83 5.67 -2.64
C GLN A 118 6.71 5.38 -1.63
N LEU A 119 5.44 5.55 -2.03
CA LEU A 119 4.28 5.24 -1.18
C LEU A 119 4.25 3.76 -0.77
N SER A 120 4.53 2.86 -1.70
CA SER A 120 4.52 1.42 -1.45
C SER A 120 5.69 0.99 -0.56
N HIS A 121 6.88 1.53 -0.78
CA HIS A 121 8.04 1.25 0.07
C HIS A 121 7.90 1.84 1.47
N LEU A 122 7.31 3.02 1.61
CA LEU A 122 6.99 3.58 2.92
C LEU A 122 6.07 2.64 3.71
N ALA A 123 5.00 2.15 3.08
CA ALA A 123 4.08 1.21 3.73
C ALA A 123 4.78 -0.09 4.13
N GLU A 124 5.55 -0.69 3.22
CA GLU A 124 6.31 -1.90 3.51
C GLU A 124 7.31 -1.70 4.65
N THR A 125 8.08 -0.61 4.63
CA THR A 125 9.05 -0.27 5.69
C THR A 125 8.37 -0.18 7.06
N LEU A 126 7.23 0.50 7.15
CA LEU A 126 6.48 0.65 8.40
C LEU A 126 5.88 -0.67 8.89
N ILE A 127 5.33 -1.49 7.98
CA ILE A 127 4.76 -2.81 8.31
C ILE A 127 5.86 -3.74 8.83
N VAL A 128 7.00 -3.80 8.13
CA VAL A 128 8.12 -4.68 8.50
C VAL A 128 8.72 -4.27 9.82
N ALA A 129 8.99 -2.97 10.03
CA ALA A 129 9.53 -2.48 11.29
C ALA A 129 8.60 -2.74 12.48
N ALA A 130 7.29 -2.53 12.31
CA ALA A 130 6.28 -2.84 13.34
C ALA A 130 6.23 -4.34 13.64
N ARG A 131 6.24 -5.21 12.61
CA ARG A 131 6.28 -6.66 12.75
C ARG A 131 7.50 -7.11 13.55
N ASP A 132 8.68 -6.66 13.17
CA ASP A 132 9.94 -7.13 13.75
C ASP A 132 10.09 -6.67 15.21
N TRP A 133 9.71 -5.42 15.49
CA TRP A 133 9.69 -4.92 16.87
C TRP A 133 8.71 -5.70 17.74
N LEU A 134 7.48 -5.94 17.26
CA LEU A 134 6.47 -6.69 17.98
C LEU A 134 6.86 -8.16 18.13
N TYR A 135 7.46 -8.79 17.13
CA TYR A 135 7.96 -10.16 17.24
C TYR A 135 8.96 -10.30 18.37
N ALA A 136 9.96 -9.41 18.43
CA ALA A 136 10.92 -9.39 19.51
C ALA A 136 10.28 -9.14 20.88
N ALA A 137 9.29 -8.24 20.97
CA ALA A 137 8.55 -7.97 22.21
C ALA A 137 7.72 -9.17 22.65
N CYS A 138 7.00 -9.82 21.74
CA CYS A 138 6.21 -11.02 22.00
C CYS A 138 7.09 -12.22 22.42
N CYS A 139 8.27 -12.39 21.79
CA CYS A 139 9.23 -13.42 22.19
C CYS A 139 9.75 -13.21 23.62
N ARG A 140 10.00 -11.98 24.03
CA ARG A 140 10.38 -11.68 25.43
C ARG A 140 9.26 -11.97 26.42
N GLU A 141 8.01 -11.77 26.02
CA GLU A 141 6.82 -11.94 26.87
C GLU A 141 6.36 -13.41 26.94
N TRP A 142 6.34 -14.11 25.81
CA TRP A 142 5.69 -15.43 25.67
C TRP A 142 6.64 -16.57 25.28
N GLY A 143 7.91 -16.28 25.01
CA GLY A 143 8.87 -17.22 24.42
C GLY A 143 8.87 -17.18 22.89
N THR A 144 9.89 -17.79 22.29
CA THR A 144 10.06 -17.83 20.83
C THR A 144 9.21 -18.94 20.21
N PRO A 145 8.33 -18.65 19.23
CA PRO A 145 7.55 -19.68 18.57
C PRO A 145 8.48 -20.57 17.73
N CYS A 146 8.47 -21.87 17.97
CA CYS A 146 9.33 -22.84 17.31
C CYS A 146 8.50 -23.96 16.68
N ASN A 147 9.05 -24.62 15.65
CA ASN A 147 8.55 -25.89 15.16
C ASN A 147 8.98 -27.05 16.09
N PRO A 148 8.55 -28.31 15.86
CA PRO A 148 8.95 -29.48 16.69
C PRO A 148 10.46 -29.70 16.77
N GLU A 149 11.22 -29.29 15.75
CA GLU A 149 12.68 -29.37 15.68
C GLU A 149 13.38 -28.24 16.45
N GLY A 150 12.64 -27.28 17.01
CA GLY A 150 13.19 -26.14 17.76
C GLY A 150 13.61 -24.96 16.86
N VAL A 151 13.23 -24.95 15.61
CA VAL A 151 13.53 -23.85 14.69
C VAL A 151 12.50 -22.72 14.87
N ALA A 152 12.99 -21.50 15.09
CA ALA A 152 12.13 -20.32 15.26
C ALA A 152 11.27 -20.04 14.02
N GLN A 153 10.00 -19.77 14.24
CA GLN A 153 9.02 -19.53 13.20
C GLN A 153 8.73 -18.02 13.03
N PRO A 154 8.77 -17.47 11.81
CA PRO A 154 8.44 -16.08 11.56
C PRO A 154 6.94 -15.85 11.32
N LEU A 155 6.47 -14.62 11.50
CA LEU A 155 5.21 -14.13 10.92
C LEU A 155 5.49 -13.59 9.52
N LEU A 156 4.87 -14.19 8.50
CA LEU A 156 4.90 -13.68 7.13
C LEU A 156 3.63 -12.85 6.85
N ILE A 157 3.82 -11.74 6.13
CA ILE A 157 2.75 -10.82 5.79
C ILE A 157 2.68 -10.72 4.28
N LEU A 158 1.53 -11.08 3.70
CA LEU A 158 1.24 -10.80 2.31
C LEU A 158 0.53 -9.45 2.20
N GLY A 159 1.13 -8.51 1.48
CA GLY A 159 0.47 -7.31 1.02
C GLY A 159 -0.29 -7.61 -0.26
N MET A 160 -1.57 -7.24 -0.27
CA MET A 160 -2.50 -7.50 -1.37
C MET A 160 -2.76 -6.24 -2.20
N GLY A 161 -3.48 -6.38 -3.29
CA GLY A 161 -3.94 -5.26 -4.09
C GLY A 161 -2.83 -4.30 -4.53
N LYS A 162 -3.04 -3.00 -4.35
CA LYS A 162 -2.08 -1.96 -4.75
C LYS A 162 -0.77 -2.03 -3.96
N LEU A 163 -0.82 -2.40 -2.68
CA LEU A 163 0.39 -2.59 -1.86
C LEU A 163 1.25 -3.72 -2.42
N GLY A 164 0.65 -4.87 -2.68
CA GLY A 164 1.36 -6.02 -3.26
C GLY A 164 1.94 -5.73 -4.64
N GLY A 165 1.23 -4.94 -5.45
CA GLY A 165 1.68 -4.49 -6.77
C GLY A 165 2.80 -3.46 -6.76
N GLY A 166 3.14 -2.88 -5.61
CA GLY A 166 4.07 -1.75 -5.54
C GLY A 166 3.48 -0.45 -6.10
N GLU A 167 2.16 -0.29 -6.01
CA GLU A 167 1.38 0.76 -6.66
C GLU A 167 0.42 1.44 -5.67
N LEU A 168 0.81 1.58 -4.41
CA LEU A 168 -0.02 2.17 -3.37
C LEU A 168 -0.34 3.64 -3.72
N ASN A 169 -1.51 4.12 -3.39
CA ASN A 169 -1.86 5.52 -3.51
C ASN A 169 -1.73 6.25 -2.16
N PHE A 170 -1.83 7.58 -2.20
CA PHE A 170 -1.48 8.47 -1.08
C PHE A 170 -2.24 8.12 0.20
N SER A 171 -3.57 8.04 0.15
CA SER A 171 -4.40 7.63 1.30
C SER A 171 -5.13 6.34 0.97
N SER A 172 -4.46 5.20 1.18
CA SER A 172 -4.99 3.87 0.90
C SER A 172 -5.15 3.06 2.18
N ASP A 173 -6.17 2.19 2.18
CA ASP A 173 -6.16 1.04 3.05
C ASP A 173 -5.09 0.06 2.58
N ILE A 174 -4.55 -0.73 3.49
CA ILE A 174 -3.64 -1.82 3.18
C ILE A 174 -4.36 -3.16 3.43
N ASP A 175 -4.50 -3.94 2.37
CA ASP A 175 -5.07 -5.28 2.46
C ASP A 175 -3.96 -6.26 2.82
N LEU A 176 -4.10 -7.00 3.92
CA LEU A 176 -3.08 -7.90 4.43
C LEU A 176 -3.63 -9.31 4.66
N ILE A 177 -2.75 -10.32 4.50
CA ILE A 177 -2.97 -11.70 4.94
C ILE A 177 -1.75 -12.13 5.76
N PHE A 178 -2.00 -12.73 6.93
CA PHE A 178 -0.96 -13.19 7.84
C PHE A 178 -0.81 -14.71 7.78
N ALA A 179 0.45 -15.17 7.74
CA ALA A 179 0.77 -16.59 7.68
C ALA A 179 1.99 -16.94 8.54
N TRP A 180 2.04 -18.18 9.04
CA TRP A 180 3.25 -18.74 9.65
C TRP A 180 3.54 -20.15 9.09
N PRO A 181 4.82 -20.58 9.07
CA PRO A 181 5.17 -21.82 8.38
C PRO A 181 4.62 -23.08 9.05
N GLU A 182 5.10 -23.42 10.25
CA GLU A 182 4.93 -24.77 10.83
C GLU A 182 4.32 -24.73 12.22
N HIS A 183 3.52 -25.75 12.52
CA HIS A 183 2.96 -25.96 13.86
C HIS A 183 4.07 -26.19 14.89
N GLY A 184 3.76 -25.92 16.14
CA GLY A 184 4.66 -26.06 17.26
C GLY A 184 4.25 -25.17 18.42
N SER A 185 5.18 -24.89 19.30
CA SER A 185 4.92 -24.11 20.51
C SER A 185 6.09 -23.19 20.87
N THR A 186 5.83 -22.20 21.73
CA THR A 186 6.87 -21.26 22.19
C THR A 186 7.84 -21.91 23.15
N GLN A 187 9.13 -21.57 23.00
CA GLN A 187 10.23 -22.02 23.88
C GLN A 187 10.81 -20.80 24.64
N GLY A 188 11.26 -21.08 25.87
CA GLY A 188 11.91 -20.06 26.71
C GLY A 188 10.97 -19.09 27.43
N GLY A 189 9.65 -19.21 27.26
CA GLY A 189 8.65 -18.40 27.95
C GLY A 189 8.26 -18.98 29.33
N ARG A 190 7.55 -18.17 30.14
CA ARG A 190 7.02 -18.63 31.44
C ARG A 190 5.89 -19.67 31.28
N ARG A 191 5.17 -19.62 30.18
CA ARG A 191 4.07 -20.53 29.83
C ARG A 191 4.18 -20.83 28.35
N GLU A 192 4.12 -22.10 28.02
CA GLU A 192 4.08 -22.56 26.64
C GLU A 192 2.78 -22.12 25.96
N LEU A 193 2.88 -21.53 24.78
CA LEU A 193 1.78 -21.17 23.89
C LEU A 193 1.91 -21.95 22.58
N ASP A 194 0.81 -22.41 22.06
CA ASP A 194 0.73 -22.90 20.69
C ASP A 194 1.07 -21.77 19.69
N ASN A 195 1.75 -22.10 18.57
CA ASN A 195 2.15 -21.13 17.55
C ASN A 195 0.94 -20.36 16.98
N ALA A 196 -0.22 -21.00 16.82
CA ALA A 196 -1.43 -20.31 16.36
C ALA A 196 -1.89 -19.24 17.35
N GLN A 197 -1.81 -19.51 18.66
CA GLN A 197 -2.13 -18.54 19.71
C GLN A 197 -1.12 -17.38 19.74
N PHE A 198 0.18 -17.70 19.62
CA PHE A 198 1.24 -16.69 19.58
C PHE A 198 1.03 -15.73 18.42
N PHE A 199 0.91 -16.25 17.20
CA PHE A 199 0.78 -15.43 16.01
C PHE A 199 -0.57 -14.68 15.91
N THR A 200 -1.65 -15.26 16.45
CA THR A 200 -2.95 -14.56 16.54
C THR A 200 -2.85 -13.33 17.45
N ARG A 201 -2.24 -13.46 18.63
CA ARG A 201 -2.04 -12.33 19.55
C ARG A 201 -1.10 -11.30 18.98
N MET A 202 0.00 -11.72 18.36
CA MET A 202 0.94 -10.83 17.68
C MET A 202 0.26 -10.08 16.52
N GLY A 203 -0.51 -10.78 15.70
CA GLY A 203 -1.26 -10.18 14.57
C GLY A 203 -2.28 -9.14 15.04
N GLN A 204 -2.99 -9.40 16.14
CA GLN A 204 -3.90 -8.42 16.74
C GLN A 204 -3.15 -7.15 17.22
N ARG A 205 -1.98 -7.32 17.85
CA ARG A 205 -1.13 -6.17 18.25
C ARG A 205 -0.62 -5.41 17.04
N LEU A 206 -0.22 -6.11 15.97
CA LEU A 206 0.27 -5.47 14.75
C LEU A 206 -0.83 -4.62 14.09
N ILE A 207 -2.04 -5.14 13.97
CA ILE A 207 -3.18 -4.37 13.45
C ILE A 207 -3.41 -3.14 14.33
N LYS A 208 -3.43 -3.30 15.65
CA LYS A 208 -3.60 -2.18 16.59
C LYS A 208 -2.52 -1.11 16.40
N VAL A 209 -1.25 -1.49 16.29
CA VAL A 209 -0.13 -0.56 16.09
C VAL A 209 -0.29 0.22 14.79
N LEU A 210 -0.74 -0.41 13.71
CA LEU A 210 -0.87 0.23 12.40
C LEU A 210 -2.15 1.06 12.27
N ASP A 211 -3.29 0.55 12.73
CA ASP A 211 -4.62 1.08 12.40
C ASP A 211 -5.22 1.98 13.48
N GLN A 212 -4.88 1.78 14.76
CA GLN A 212 -5.52 2.53 15.85
C GLN A 212 -5.26 4.04 15.73
N PRO A 213 -6.30 4.89 15.63
CA PRO A 213 -6.12 6.35 15.67
C PRO A 213 -5.59 6.80 17.05
N THR A 214 -4.64 7.74 17.04
CA THR A 214 -4.09 8.43 18.20
C THR A 214 -4.10 9.94 17.97
N MET A 215 -3.59 10.72 18.91
CA MET A 215 -3.41 12.16 18.71
C MET A 215 -2.46 12.48 17.54
N ASP A 216 -1.53 11.55 17.21
CA ASP A 216 -0.59 11.67 16.09
C ASP A 216 -1.17 11.10 14.77
N GLY A 217 -2.43 10.69 14.74
CA GLY A 217 -3.11 10.07 13.62
C GLY A 217 -3.01 8.52 13.62
N PHE A 218 -2.94 7.92 12.46
CA PHE A 218 -2.79 6.47 12.24
C PHE A 218 -1.59 6.19 11.32
N VAL A 219 -1.14 4.94 11.25
CA VAL A 219 -0.13 4.53 10.25
C VAL A 219 -0.84 4.15 8.95
N TYR A 220 -1.66 3.11 8.95
CA TYR A 220 -2.52 2.72 7.82
C TYR A 220 -3.79 2.07 8.35
N ARG A 221 -4.92 2.30 7.67
CA ARG A 221 -6.13 1.49 7.85
C ARG A 221 -5.86 0.09 7.32
N VAL A 222 -6.09 -0.94 8.15
CA VAL A 222 -5.78 -2.33 7.84
C VAL A 222 -7.05 -3.09 7.45
N ASP A 223 -7.06 -3.68 6.27
CA ASP A 223 -8.14 -4.55 5.80
C ASP A 223 -7.67 -6.02 5.74
N MET A 224 -8.32 -6.88 6.52
CA MET A 224 -8.00 -8.31 6.60
C MET A 224 -9.04 -9.18 5.86
N ARG A 225 -10.01 -8.60 5.13
CA ARG A 225 -11.13 -9.33 4.52
C ARG A 225 -10.74 -10.21 3.34
N LEU A 226 -9.56 -10.00 2.75
CA LEU A 226 -9.03 -10.87 1.69
C LEU A 226 -8.41 -12.19 2.20
N ARG A 227 -8.31 -12.38 3.53
CA ARG A 227 -7.84 -13.64 4.09
C ARG A 227 -8.82 -14.79 3.86
N PRO A 228 -8.37 -16.05 3.86
CA PRO A 228 -9.26 -17.23 3.79
C PRO A 228 -10.44 -17.13 4.75
N PHE A 229 -11.63 -17.45 4.24
CA PHE A 229 -12.93 -17.31 4.93
C PHE A 229 -13.33 -15.87 5.31
N GLY A 230 -12.59 -14.85 4.89
CA GLY A 230 -12.89 -13.44 5.21
C GLY A 230 -12.98 -13.19 6.71
N ASP A 231 -13.99 -12.43 7.15
CA ASP A 231 -14.15 -12.07 8.57
C ASP A 231 -14.51 -13.26 9.49
N SER A 232 -14.98 -14.37 8.92
CA SER A 232 -15.32 -15.58 9.67
C SER A 232 -14.12 -16.50 9.89
N GLY A 233 -13.01 -16.26 9.17
CA GLY A 233 -11.81 -17.08 9.26
C GLY A 233 -10.85 -16.66 10.36
N PRO A 234 -9.87 -17.52 10.69
CA PRO A 234 -8.81 -17.15 11.62
C PRO A 234 -8.01 -15.96 11.11
N LEU A 235 -7.47 -15.17 12.04
CA LEU A 235 -6.70 -13.99 11.70
C LEU A 235 -5.36 -14.33 11.04
N VAL A 236 -4.74 -15.41 11.46
CA VAL A 236 -3.43 -15.89 11.00
C VAL A 236 -3.54 -17.38 10.67
N LEU A 237 -2.98 -17.82 9.55
CA LEU A 237 -3.07 -19.20 9.09
C LEU A 237 -1.68 -19.84 8.99
N SER A 238 -1.59 -21.16 9.29
CA SER A 238 -0.40 -21.94 8.94
C SER A 238 -0.31 -22.14 7.43
N PHE A 239 0.88 -22.47 6.92
CA PHE A 239 1.05 -22.77 5.50
C PHE A 239 0.16 -23.94 5.07
N SER A 240 0.06 -24.98 5.87
CA SER A 240 -0.82 -26.12 5.57
C SER A 240 -2.29 -25.67 5.45
N ALA A 241 -2.78 -24.86 6.37
CA ALA A 241 -4.15 -24.37 6.32
C ALA A 241 -4.42 -23.44 5.12
N LEU A 242 -3.41 -22.64 4.70
CA LEU A 242 -3.49 -21.82 3.49
C LEU A 242 -3.53 -22.71 2.24
N GLU A 243 -2.68 -23.73 2.17
CA GLU A 243 -2.63 -24.64 1.04
C GLU A 243 -3.94 -25.40 0.87
N ASP A 244 -4.44 -26.02 1.93
CA ASP A 244 -5.72 -26.72 1.94
C ASP A 244 -6.86 -25.82 1.47
N TYR A 245 -6.92 -24.60 1.99
CA TYR A 245 -7.95 -23.63 1.60
C TYR A 245 -7.91 -23.28 0.11
N TYR A 246 -6.75 -22.93 -0.42
CA TYR A 246 -6.66 -22.50 -1.83
C TYR A 246 -6.77 -23.66 -2.82
N GLN A 247 -6.45 -24.89 -2.40
CA GLN A 247 -6.65 -26.09 -3.22
C GLN A 247 -8.12 -26.49 -3.27
N GLU A 248 -8.83 -26.47 -2.15
CA GLU A 248 -10.19 -27.01 -2.05
C GLU A 248 -11.29 -25.97 -2.22
N GLN A 249 -11.09 -24.75 -1.73
CA GLN A 249 -12.14 -23.74 -1.60
C GLN A 249 -11.83 -22.41 -2.30
N GLY A 250 -10.60 -22.24 -2.80
CA GLY A 250 -10.16 -21.00 -3.43
C GLY A 250 -11.00 -20.62 -4.65
N ARG A 251 -11.58 -19.41 -4.61
CA ARG A 251 -12.49 -18.88 -5.62
C ARG A 251 -11.76 -18.07 -6.69
N ASP A 252 -12.38 -17.87 -7.84
CA ASP A 252 -11.79 -17.10 -8.94
C ASP A 252 -11.51 -15.64 -8.57
N TRP A 253 -12.32 -15.00 -7.72
CA TRP A 253 -12.06 -13.64 -7.27
C TRP A 253 -10.85 -13.56 -6.33
N GLU A 254 -10.61 -14.58 -5.50
CA GLU A 254 -9.41 -14.67 -4.66
C GLU A 254 -8.17 -14.90 -5.51
N ARG A 255 -8.28 -15.74 -6.53
CA ARG A 255 -7.24 -15.95 -7.51
C ARG A 255 -6.90 -14.64 -8.24
N TYR A 256 -7.90 -13.86 -8.62
CA TYR A 256 -7.73 -12.52 -9.19
C TYR A 256 -6.99 -11.58 -8.23
N ALA A 257 -7.38 -11.55 -6.95
CA ALA A 257 -6.72 -10.75 -5.92
C ALA A 257 -5.26 -11.18 -5.68
N MET A 258 -5.00 -12.50 -5.67
CA MET A 258 -3.68 -13.09 -5.43
C MET A 258 -2.65 -12.81 -6.53
N VAL A 259 -3.04 -12.39 -7.73
CA VAL A 259 -2.11 -11.96 -8.79
C VAL A 259 -1.16 -10.88 -8.28
N LYS A 260 -1.65 -9.98 -7.43
CA LYS A 260 -0.86 -8.87 -6.87
C LYS A 260 -0.24 -9.19 -5.49
N ALA A 261 -0.45 -10.37 -4.93
CA ALA A 261 0.05 -10.73 -3.61
C ALA A 261 1.58 -10.70 -3.56
N ARG A 262 2.15 -9.97 -2.59
CA ARG A 262 3.59 -9.88 -2.34
C ARG A 262 3.88 -10.03 -0.85
N ILE A 263 4.88 -10.85 -0.52
CA ILE A 263 5.33 -10.99 0.86
C ILE A 263 6.15 -9.76 1.22
N MET A 264 5.83 -9.13 2.35
CA MET A 264 6.49 -7.93 2.85
C MET A 264 7.80 -8.28 3.56
N GLY A 265 8.87 -7.54 3.26
CA GLY A 265 10.20 -7.74 3.84
C GLY A 265 11.06 -8.71 3.05
N ASP A 266 11.87 -9.52 3.72
CA ASP A 266 12.94 -10.32 3.14
C ASP A 266 12.53 -11.20 1.96
N ALA A 267 13.20 -10.93 0.83
CA ALA A 267 12.90 -11.57 -0.44
C ALA A 267 13.40 -13.02 -0.55
N ASP A 268 14.38 -13.43 0.26
CA ASP A 268 15.19 -14.66 0.03
C ASP A 268 15.19 -15.67 1.18
N SER A 269 14.29 -15.57 2.16
CA SER A 269 14.19 -16.61 3.19
C SER A 269 13.56 -17.89 2.64
N THR A 270 13.95 -19.04 3.21
CA THR A 270 13.37 -20.35 2.85
C THR A 270 11.85 -20.34 2.91
N TYR A 271 11.27 -19.80 3.97
CA TYR A 271 9.82 -19.73 4.16
C TYR A 271 9.12 -18.80 3.16
N VAL A 272 9.77 -17.72 2.74
CA VAL A 272 9.24 -16.83 1.68
C VAL A 272 9.17 -17.59 0.35
N ASN A 273 10.21 -18.34 0.01
CA ASN A 273 10.24 -19.12 -1.23
C ASN A 273 9.24 -20.26 -1.21
N GLU A 274 9.07 -20.93 -0.06
CA GLU A 274 8.06 -21.97 0.16
C GLU A 274 6.63 -21.42 -0.03
N LEU A 275 6.29 -20.31 0.62
CA LEU A 275 4.99 -19.69 0.50
C LEU A 275 4.70 -19.24 -0.96
N ARG A 276 5.70 -18.70 -1.65
CA ARG A 276 5.58 -18.36 -3.08
C ARG A 276 5.32 -19.58 -3.96
N ALA A 277 6.06 -20.66 -3.73
CA ALA A 277 5.93 -21.92 -4.47
C ALA A 277 4.54 -22.54 -4.27
N MET A 278 4.02 -22.50 -3.05
CA MET A 278 2.69 -22.99 -2.68
C MET A 278 1.57 -22.19 -3.35
N LEU A 279 1.64 -20.85 -3.37
CA LEU A 279 0.58 -20.00 -3.91
C LEU A 279 0.57 -19.94 -5.44
N ARG A 280 1.72 -20.11 -6.10
CA ARG A 280 1.87 -19.96 -7.55
C ARG A 280 0.92 -20.85 -8.37
N PRO A 281 0.73 -22.16 -8.09
CA PRO A 281 -0.19 -23.02 -8.84
C PRO A 281 -1.66 -22.57 -8.73
N PHE A 282 -2.05 -22.02 -7.59
CA PHE A 282 -3.39 -21.45 -7.42
C PHE A 282 -3.59 -20.24 -8.33
N VAL A 283 -2.61 -19.32 -8.40
CA VAL A 283 -2.73 -18.07 -9.15
C VAL A 283 -2.58 -18.31 -10.66
N PHE A 284 -1.51 -18.99 -11.08
CA PHE A 284 -1.10 -19.14 -12.48
C PHE A 284 -1.28 -20.58 -12.96
N ARG A 285 -2.51 -20.94 -13.32
CA ARG A 285 -2.82 -22.26 -13.85
C ARG A 285 -2.30 -22.42 -15.28
N ARG A 286 -1.65 -23.53 -15.57
CA ARG A 286 -1.10 -23.85 -16.90
C ARG A 286 -2.21 -24.07 -17.96
N TYR A 287 -3.34 -24.64 -17.53
CA TYR A 287 -4.51 -24.89 -18.35
C TYR A 287 -5.68 -24.14 -17.78
N ILE A 288 -6.38 -23.38 -18.65
CA ILE A 288 -7.53 -22.58 -18.28
C ILE A 288 -8.75 -23.22 -18.89
N ASP A 289 -9.72 -23.49 -18.04
CA ASP A 289 -11.06 -23.92 -18.44
C ASP A 289 -11.88 -22.71 -18.92
N PHE A 290 -12.84 -22.97 -19.82
CA PHE A 290 -13.81 -21.97 -20.27
C PHE A 290 -14.59 -21.34 -19.11
N SER A 291 -14.78 -22.07 -18.01
CA SER A 291 -15.42 -21.58 -16.80
C SER A 291 -14.73 -20.34 -16.23
N VAL A 292 -13.40 -20.25 -16.30
CA VAL A 292 -12.62 -19.10 -15.82
C VAL A 292 -12.89 -17.84 -16.64
N ILE A 293 -12.97 -17.97 -17.97
CA ILE A 293 -13.31 -16.86 -18.87
C ILE A 293 -14.73 -16.37 -18.56
N GLN A 294 -15.67 -17.29 -18.35
CA GLN A 294 -17.05 -16.94 -18.00
C GLN A 294 -17.11 -16.26 -16.61
N SER A 295 -16.34 -16.74 -15.64
CA SER A 295 -16.23 -16.13 -14.30
C SER A 295 -15.69 -14.69 -14.38
N LEU A 296 -14.65 -14.43 -15.17
CA LEU A 296 -14.11 -13.09 -15.40
C LEU A 296 -15.15 -12.16 -16.07
N ARG A 297 -15.90 -12.65 -17.06
CA ARG A 297 -17.00 -11.88 -17.67
C ARG A 297 -18.11 -11.55 -16.68
N ASN A 298 -18.49 -12.50 -15.85
CA ASN A 298 -19.48 -12.30 -14.79
C ASN A 298 -19.00 -11.28 -13.77
N MET A 299 -17.74 -11.33 -13.36
CA MET A 299 -17.11 -10.37 -12.44
C MET A 299 -17.16 -8.96 -13.04
N LYS A 300 -16.74 -8.77 -14.30
CA LYS A 300 -16.86 -7.48 -15.00
C LYS A 300 -18.31 -6.99 -15.04
N GLY A 301 -19.24 -7.87 -15.35
CA GLY A 301 -20.67 -7.57 -15.38
C GLY A 301 -21.24 -7.14 -14.02
N MET A 302 -20.82 -7.76 -12.92
CA MET A 302 -21.19 -7.36 -11.56
C MET A 302 -20.64 -5.98 -11.21
N ILE A 303 -19.35 -5.72 -11.51
CA ILE A 303 -18.71 -4.42 -11.29
C ILE A 303 -19.46 -3.31 -12.04
N ALA A 304 -19.74 -3.51 -13.34
CA ALA A 304 -20.44 -2.53 -14.17
C ALA A 304 -21.88 -2.25 -13.70
N ARG A 305 -22.58 -3.25 -13.16
CA ARG A 305 -23.91 -3.07 -12.55
C ARG A 305 -23.84 -2.24 -11.28
N GLU A 306 -22.88 -2.52 -10.42
CA GLU A 306 -22.69 -1.79 -9.16
C GLU A 306 -22.32 -0.32 -9.39
N VAL A 307 -21.44 -0.04 -10.35
CA VAL A 307 -21.09 1.33 -10.75
C VAL A 307 -22.32 2.12 -11.22
N ARG A 308 -23.15 1.50 -12.05
CA ARG A 308 -24.40 2.11 -12.53
C ARG A 308 -25.39 2.34 -11.40
N ARG A 309 -25.56 1.35 -10.50
CA ARG A 309 -26.45 1.44 -9.36
C ARG A 309 -26.11 2.59 -8.43
N ARG A 310 -24.80 2.83 -8.22
CA ARG A 310 -24.30 3.91 -7.32
C ARG A 310 -24.16 5.26 -8.01
N GLY A 311 -24.36 5.38 -9.30
CA GLY A 311 -24.25 6.65 -10.03
C GLY A 311 -22.84 7.26 -10.04
N LEU A 312 -21.80 6.42 -10.04
CA LEU A 312 -20.38 6.83 -9.86
C LEU A 312 -19.76 7.43 -11.13
N LYS A 313 -20.37 8.47 -11.72
CA LYS A 313 -19.89 9.09 -12.97
C LYS A 313 -18.54 9.82 -12.80
N ASP A 314 -18.37 10.55 -11.70
CA ASP A 314 -17.17 11.35 -11.42
C ASP A 314 -16.14 10.59 -10.53
N ASN A 315 -16.30 9.27 -10.36
CA ASN A 315 -15.35 8.44 -9.62
C ASN A 315 -14.25 7.93 -10.55
N ILE A 316 -13.04 8.44 -10.39
CA ILE A 316 -11.88 8.15 -11.25
C ILE A 316 -11.36 6.71 -11.12
N LYS A 317 -11.70 6.00 -10.04
CA LYS A 317 -11.32 4.59 -9.85
C LYS A 317 -12.36 3.64 -10.40
N LEU A 318 -13.64 3.86 -10.09
CA LEU A 318 -14.73 2.92 -10.35
C LEU A 318 -15.58 3.32 -11.56
N GLY A 319 -15.53 4.59 -11.99
CA GLY A 319 -16.25 5.07 -13.16
C GLY A 319 -15.80 4.40 -14.46
N ALA A 320 -16.56 4.59 -15.54
CA ALA A 320 -16.20 4.09 -16.86
C ALA A 320 -14.87 4.69 -17.32
N GLY A 321 -13.96 3.85 -17.82
CA GLY A 321 -12.61 4.26 -18.19
C GLY A 321 -11.67 4.51 -16.97
N GLY A 322 -12.13 4.21 -15.75
CA GLY A 322 -11.36 4.43 -14.53
C GLY A 322 -10.24 3.41 -14.29
N ILE A 323 -9.47 3.64 -13.24
CA ILE A 323 -8.28 2.85 -12.87
C ILE A 323 -8.59 1.35 -12.84
N ARG A 324 -9.74 0.97 -12.26
CA ARG A 324 -10.15 -0.44 -12.10
C ARG A 324 -10.38 -1.16 -13.44
N GLU A 325 -10.83 -0.47 -14.48
CA GLU A 325 -10.98 -1.10 -15.81
C GLU A 325 -9.61 -1.38 -16.44
N ILE A 326 -8.66 -0.47 -16.30
CA ILE A 326 -7.28 -0.68 -16.79
C ILE A 326 -6.63 -1.85 -16.04
N GLU A 327 -6.72 -1.87 -14.71
CA GLU A 327 -6.24 -2.98 -13.89
C GLU A 327 -6.87 -4.32 -14.31
N PHE A 328 -8.18 -4.32 -14.55
CA PHE A 328 -8.90 -5.53 -14.97
C PHE A 328 -8.41 -6.07 -16.31
N ILE A 329 -8.18 -5.20 -17.31
CA ILE A 329 -7.63 -5.59 -18.62
C ILE A 329 -6.30 -6.33 -18.44
N VAL A 330 -5.36 -5.72 -17.71
CA VAL A 330 -4.02 -6.29 -17.50
C VAL A 330 -4.08 -7.62 -16.73
N GLN A 331 -4.86 -7.68 -15.64
CA GLN A 331 -4.97 -8.88 -14.81
C GLN A 331 -5.67 -10.05 -15.54
N VAL A 332 -6.58 -9.77 -16.46
CA VAL A 332 -7.18 -10.81 -17.32
C VAL A 332 -6.11 -11.51 -18.16
N PHE A 333 -5.18 -10.75 -18.78
CA PHE A 333 -4.06 -11.37 -19.51
C PHE A 333 -3.16 -12.21 -18.59
N GLN A 334 -2.89 -11.73 -17.38
CA GLN A 334 -2.11 -12.48 -16.39
C GLN A 334 -2.77 -13.81 -16.04
N LEU A 335 -4.07 -13.79 -15.76
CA LEU A 335 -4.81 -15.01 -15.39
C LEU A 335 -4.95 -16.00 -16.56
N ILE A 336 -5.08 -15.51 -17.80
CA ILE A 336 -5.27 -16.35 -18.99
C ILE A 336 -3.93 -16.90 -19.51
N ARG A 337 -2.87 -16.12 -19.46
CA ARG A 337 -1.60 -16.47 -20.10
C ARG A 337 -0.45 -16.71 -19.13
N GLY A 338 -0.51 -16.15 -17.89
CA GLY A 338 0.59 -16.19 -16.93
C GLY A 338 1.05 -17.59 -16.52
N GLY A 339 0.19 -18.61 -16.65
CA GLY A 339 0.59 -20.01 -16.42
C GLY A 339 1.57 -20.57 -17.47
N ARG A 340 1.62 -19.97 -18.67
CA ARG A 340 2.49 -20.34 -19.79
C ARG A 340 3.57 -19.31 -20.07
N GLU A 341 3.31 -18.04 -19.75
CA GLU A 341 4.15 -16.88 -20.02
C GLU A 341 4.66 -16.26 -18.70
N PRO A 342 5.84 -16.67 -18.21
CA PRO A 342 6.38 -16.17 -16.94
C PRO A 342 6.55 -14.64 -16.89
N SER A 343 6.76 -13.98 -18.05
CA SER A 343 6.85 -12.52 -18.15
C SER A 343 5.58 -11.80 -17.70
N LEU A 344 4.43 -12.47 -17.73
CA LEU A 344 3.14 -11.95 -17.25
C LEU A 344 2.90 -12.20 -15.76
N GLN A 345 3.83 -12.77 -15.02
CA GLN A 345 3.69 -13.04 -13.58
C GLN A 345 4.19 -11.88 -12.70
N SER A 346 4.50 -10.72 -13.28
CA SER A 346 4.79 -9.51 -12.52
C SER A 346 3.55 -9.07 -11.73
N ARG A 347 3.75 -8.49 -10.55
CA ARG A 347 2.67 -7.96 -9.70
C ARG A 347 2.27 -6.54 -10.07
N SER A 348 3.21 -5.78 -10.62
CA SER A 348 3.02 -4.39 -11.02
C SER A 348 2.37 -4.29 -12.40
N LEU A 349 1.45 -3.34 -12.56
CA LEU A 349 0.66 -3.16 -13.79
C LEU A 349 1.54 -2.74 -14.97
N LEU A 350 2.39 -1.74 -14.81
CA LEU A 350 3.17 -1.18 -15.93
C LEU A 350 4.17 -2.17 -16.54
N PRO A 351 4.97 -2.91 -15.76
CA PRO A 351 5.81 -3.99 -16.31
C PRO A 351 4.99 -5.07 -17.00
N THR A 352 3.84 -5.43 -16.44
CA THR A 352 2.94 -6.43 -17.06
C THR A 352 2.39 -5.94 -18.38
N LEU A 353 1.93 -4.67 -18.44
CA LEU A 353 1.43 -4.06 -19.67
C LEU A 353 2.51 -4.04 -20.76
N SER A 354 3.75 -3.73 -20.40
CA SER A 354 4.90 -3.81 -21.31
C SER A 354 5.15 -5.24 -21.82
N ALA A 355 5.03 -6.25 -20.95
CA ALA A 355 5.15 -7.65 -21.33
C ALA A 355 4.00 -8.12 -22.25
N ILE A 356 2.76 -7.68 -22.00
CA ILE A 356 1.59 -7.95 -22.87
C ILE A 356 1.84 -7.41 -24.28
N ASN A 357 2.35 -6.18 -24.38
CA ASN A 357 2.69 -5.55 -25.65
C ASN A 357 3.84 -6.30 -26.36
N ALA A 358 4.92 -6.62 -25.64
CA ALA A 358 6.05 -7.39 -26.19
C ALA A 358 5.65 -8.78 -26.72
N LEU A 359 4.60 -9.38 -26.18
CA LEU A 359 3.99 -10.63 -26.65
C LEU A 359 2.99 -10.42 -27.80
N HIS A 360 2.83 -9.20 -28.31
CA HIS A 360 1.88 -8.82 -29.37
C HIS A 360 0.40 -9.17 -29.03
N LEU A 361 0.04 -9.15 -27.74
CA LEU A 361 -1.33 -9.39 -27.28
C LEU A 361 -2.18 -8.11 -27.26
N LEU A 362 -1.53 -6.95 -27.28
CA LEU A 362 -2.11 -5.62 -27.51
C LEU A 362 -1.28 -4.89 -28.56
N SER A 363 -1.91 -3.97 -29.30
CA SER A 363 -1.20 -3.08 -30.22
C SER A 363 -0.32 -2.09 -29.44
N ASP A 364 0.72 -1.55 -30.08
CA ASP A 364 1.59 -0.51 -29.47
C ASP A 364 0.75 0.71 -29.06
N THR A 365 -0.19 1.10 -29.92
CA THR A 365 -1.08 2.25 -29.65
C THR A 365 -1.98 2.02 -28.45
N ASP A 366 -2.60 0.84 -28.32
CA ASP A 366 -3.46 0.53 -27.17
C ASP A 366 -2.67 0.45 -25.87
N ALA A 367 -1.48 -0.16 -25.91
CA ALA A 367 -0.61 -0.28 -24.75
C ALA A 367 -0.15 1.09 -24.23
N GLU A 368 0.25 2.00 -25.14
CA GLU A 368 0.66 3.35 -24.78
C GLU A 368 -0.51 4.19 -24.27
N GLN A 369 -1.69 4.09 -24.86
CA GLN A 369 -2.89 4.77 -24.38
C GLN A 369 -3.29 4.29 -22.98
N LEU A 370 -3.26 2.99 -22.71
CA LEU A 370 -3.53 2.44 -21.38
C LEU A 370 -2.52 2.89 -20.34
N ARG A 371 -1.22 2.93 -20.72
CA ARG A 371 -0.15 3.43 -19.86
C ARG A 371 -0.36 4.90 -19.49
N ALA A 372 -0.58 5.75 -20.50
CA ALA A 372 -0.78 7.19 -20.30
C ALA A 372 -2.04 7.46 -19.45
N ALA A 373 -3.15 6.81 -19.74
CA ALA A 373 -4.39 6.92 -18.98
C ALA A 373 -4.20 6.46 -17.52
N TYR A 374 -3.53 5.34 -17.31
CA TYR A 374 -3.26 4.83 -15.97
C TYR A 374 -2.46 5.82 -15.13
N LEU A 375 -1.33 6.31 -15.64
CA LEU A 375 -0.47 7.25 -14.92
C LEU A 375 -1.19 8.58 -14.65
N TYR A 376 -1.97 9.09 -15.61
CA TYR A 376 -2.77 10.29 -15.42
C TYR A 376 -3.80 10.13 -14.29
N LEU A 377 -4.56 9.04 -14.32
CA LEU A 377 -5.58 8.76 -13.29
C LEU A 377 -4.96 8.52 -11.92
N ARG A 378 -3.80 7.87 -11.85
CA ARG A 378 -3.07 7.64 -10.60
C ARG A 378 -2.56 8.95 -10.01
N ARG A 379 -2.01 9.84 -10.85
CA ARG A 379 -1.62 11.19 -10.43
C ARG A 379 -2.80 11.96 -9.87
N LEU A 380 -3.93 11.93 -10.57
CA LEU A 380 -5.13 12.61 -10.13
C LEU A 380 -5.65 12.05 -8.78
N GLU A 381 -5.69 10.71 -8.63
CA GLU A 381 -6.07 10.05 -7.37
C GLU A 381 -5.18 10.50 -6.21
N ASN A 382 -3.85 10.50 -6.41
CA ASN A 382 -2.89 10.88 -5.38
C ASN A 382 -2.99 12.36 -5.00
N LEU A 383 -3.14 13.27 -5.98
CA LEU A 383 -3.33 14.69 -5.72
C LEU A 383 -4.60 14.95 -4.91
N LEU A 384 -5.74 14.35 -5.28
CA LEU A 384 -6.99 14.48 -4.54
C LEU A 384 -6.85 13.99 -3.09
N GLN A 385 -6.14 12.88 -2.88
CA GLN A 385 -5.94 12.31 -1.55
C GLN A 385 -4.94 13.09 -0.70
N SER A 386 -3.96 13.74 -1.34
CA SER A 386 -2.95 14.54 -0.63
C SER A 386 -3.48 15.88 -0.09
N ILE A 387 -4.69 16.28 -0.46
CA ILE A 387 -5.30 17.50 0.10
C ILE A 387 -5.46 17.36 1.62
N ASN A 388 -6.09 16.27 2.09
CA ASN A 388 -6.42 16.05 3.52
C ASN A 388 -5.96 14.70 4.09
N ASP A 389 -5.13 13.92 3.37
CA ASP A 389 -4.84 12.51 3.67
C ASP A 389 -6.14 11.68 3.82
N GLU A 390 -7.09 11.91 2.91
CA GLU A 390 -8.40 11.22 2.90
C GLU A 390 -8.54 10.30 1.70
N GLN A 391 -9.20 9.14 1.92
CA GLN A 391 -9.48 8.19 0.86
C GLN A 391 -10.64 8.68 -0.01
N THR A 392 -10.33 9.58 -0.96
CA THR A 392 -11.28 10.07 -1.95
C THR A 392 -10.89 9.66 -3.36
N GLN A 393 -11.88 9.46 -4.22
CA GLN A 393 -11.72 9.07 -5.63
C GLN A 393 -12.74 9.77 -6.52
N THR A 394 -13.48 10.72 -5.97
CA THR A 394 -14.51 11.48 -6.69
C THR A 394 -14.01 12.88 -6.94
N LEU A 395 -14.13 13.35 -8.17
CA LEU A 395 -13.77 14.73 -8.51
C LEU A 395 -14.67 15.70 -7.74
N PRO A 396 -14.12 16.84 -7.28
CA PRO A 396 -14.91 17.89 -6.66
C PRO A 396 -16.06 18.33 -7.58
N GLY A 397 -17.20 18.67 -6.98
CA GLY A 397 -18.40 19.08 -7.72
C GLY A 397 -18.38 20.53 -8.20
N ASP A 398 -17.54 21.36 -7.60
CA ASP A 398 -17.43 22.78 -7.93
C ASP A 398 -16.25 23.04 -8.88
N GLU A 399 -16.41 24.05 -9.75
CA GLU A 399 -15.42 24.39 -10.78
C GLU A 399 -14.10 24.94 -10.19
N LEU A 400 -14.12 25.43 -8.97
CA LEU A 400 -12.97 26.07 -8.34
C LEU A 400 -11.96 25.04 -7.82
N ASN A 401 -12.44 23.86 -7.40
CA ASN A 401 -11.63 22.76 -6.87
C ASN A 401 -11.34 21.68 -7.92
N ARG A 402 -11.85 21.81 -9.14
CA ARG A 402 -11.53 21.00 -10.31
C ARG A 402 -10.30 21.51 -11.02
#